data_0f7d0041be402f427b5b5f792fcac96f
#
_entry.id   0f7d0041be402f427b5b5f792fcac96f
#
_cell.length_a   1.000
_cell.length_b   1.000
_cell.length_c   1.000
_cell.angle_alpha   90.00
_cell.angle_beta   90.00
_cell.angle_gamma   90.00
#
_symmetry.space_group_name_H-M   'P 1'
#
loop_
_entity.id
_entity.type
_entity.pdbx_description
1 polymer ?
#
loop_
_entity_poly.entity_id
_entity_poly.type
_entity_poly.pdbx_seq_one_letter_code
_entity_poly.pdbx_strand_id
1 'polypeptide(L)'
;MPKRPDNQAWRYWRTVAGAAAAAAIVGIGAFTGHVRFAHANDVVDCAQVKCVALTFDDGPTPYTDRLLSILTANKAKATFFEIGNKVAANPAGAKRVVDAGMELGNHTWEHPNMTTLPPEDVPSQLSRANDAIAAATGVTPKLWRPPGGLTDAAVNEQAAKVGLAGILWDVIPFDWINDSNTGASRYLLMTQIKPGSVVLLHDTYSSTVDIVEQFIPVLKANNYHFVTVTQLLGQRAPGSVYGSRENGPPANDLHDIPASEIPSLPNTPSPAPMPNFPITDVSGQNSGGPNNGG
;
A
#
# COMPACT_ATOMS: atom_id res chain seq x y z
N MET A 1 13.33 -12.58 -77.16
CA MET A 1 13.03 -11.42 -78.01
C MET A 1 11.52 -11.27 -78.14
N PRO A 2 10.94 -10.13 -78.21
CA PRO A 2 11.37 -8.79 -77.87
C PRO A 2 10.36 -8.12 -76.90
N LYS A 3 10.55 -7.11 -76.37
CA LYS A 3 10.74 -5.67 -76.42
C LYS A 3 10.17 -4.99 -75.22
N ARG A 4 10.95 -4.21 -74.53
CA ARG A 4 10.46 -3.00 -73.82
C ARG A 4 9.95 -1.99 -74.83
N PRO A 5 9.09 -1.08 -74.49
CA PRO A 5 9.50 0.28 -74.22
C PRO A 5 8.66 0.90 -73.06
N ASP A 6 9.11 1.88 -72.48
CA ASP A 6 9.58 3.24 -72.46
C ASP A 6 8.73 4.04 -71.46
N ASN A 7 9.39 4.52 -70.51
CA ASN A 7 9.73 5.89 -70.19
C ASN A 7 8.75 7.01 -70.55
N GLN A 8 8.63 7.85 -69.64
CA GLN A 8 8.14 9.24 -69.53
C GLN A 8 6.79 9.35 -68.84
N ALA A 9 6.62 10.11 -67.79
CA ALA A 9 7.04 11.48 -67.65
C ALA A 9 7.25 11.89 -66.22
N TRP A 10 8.41 12.39 -65.99
CA TRP A 10 8.77 13.34 -65.00
C TRP A 10 8.09 14.69 -65.26
N ARG A 11 7.83 15.42 -64.11
CA ARG A 11 7.81 16.89 -64.02
C ARG A 11 6.47 17.57 -63.81
N TYR A 12 6.64 18.49 -62.90
CA TYR A 12 5.88 19.71 -62.56
C TYR A 12 4.79 19.51 -61.52
N TRP A 13 4.71 20.23 -60.42
CA TRP A 13 5.25 21.57 -60.14
C TRP A 13 5.38 21.82 -58.65
N ARG A 14 6.35 22.63 -58.34
CA ARG A 14 6.53 23.32 -57.05
C ARG A 14 5.61 24.52 -56.95
N THR A 15 5.41 24.93 -55.66
CA THR A 15 4.95 26.24 -55.14
C THR A 15 3.47 26.56 -55.28
N VAL A 16 2.82 26.86 -54.17
CA VAL A 16 2.63 28.21 -53.63
C VAL A 16 2.06 28.13 -52.20
N ALA A 17 2.60 28.95 -51.36
CA ALA A 17 2.12 29.25 -50.01
C ALA A 17 0.81 30.05 -50.04
N GLY A 18 0.07 30.01 -48.99
CA GLY A 18 -0.99 31.01 -48.74
C GLY A 18 -2.00 30.58 -47.68
N ALA A 19 -1.93 31.28 -46.60
CA ALA A 19 -2.82 31.31 -45.47
C ALA A 19 -4.32 31.35 -45.78
N ALA A 20 -5.11 30.81 -44.91
CA ALA A 20 -6.16 31.53 -44.21
C ALA A 20 -6.94 30.63 -43.24
N ALA A 21 -7.11 31.12 -42.07
CA ALA A 21 -7.93 30.58 -40.98
C ALA A 21 -9.40 30.60 -41.31
N ALA A 22 -10.15 29.60 -40.90
CA ALA A 22 -11.54 29.74 -40.56
C ALA A 22 -11.89 28.83 -39.39
N ALA A 23 -12.23 29.44 -38.30
CA ALA A 23 -12.72 28.79 -37.09
C ALA A 23 -14.10 28.18 -37.34
N ALA A 24 -14.25 26.90 -37.00
CA ALA A 24 -15.56 26.32 -36.74
C ALA A 24 -15.62 25.93 -35.26
N ILE A 25 -16.26 26.76 -34.48
CA ILE A 25 -16.62 26.46 -33.09
C ILE A 25 -17.80 25.50 -33.13
N VAL A 26 -17.57 24.23 -32.86
CA VAL A 26 -18.59 23.28 -32.48
C VAL A 26 -18.44 23.07 -30.98
N GLY A 27 -19.40 23.58 -30.21
CA GLY A 27 -19.48 23.39 -28.79
C GLY A 27 -19.68 21.90 -28.46
N ILE A 28 -18.71 21.32 -27.81
CA ILE A 28 -18.83 20.03 -27.15
C ILE A 28 -18.68 20.26 -25.67
N GLY A 29 -19.72 19.82 -24.95
CA GLY A 29 -19.84 19.96 -23.51
C GLY A 29 -18.60 19.50 -22.77
N ALA A 30 -18.22 20.31 -21.80
CA ALA A 30 -17.10 20.02 -20.91
C ALA A 30 -17.41 18.80 -20.04
N PHE A 31 -16.95 17.62 -20.47
CA PHE A 31 -16.64 16.55 -19.55
C PHE A 31 -15.30 16.89 -18.92
N THR A 32 -15.34 17.57 -17.78
CA THR A 32 -14.15 17.74 -16.94
C THR A 32 -13.86 16.46 -16.19
N GLY A 33 -13.48 15.42 -16.93
CA GLY A 33 -12.76 14.30 -16.36
C GLY A 33 -11.37 14.80 -15.98
N HIS A 34 -11.13 15.03 -14.71
CA HIS A 34 -9.79 15.29 -14.21
C HIS A 34 -8.96 14.00 -14.38
N VAL A 35 -8.37 13.83 -15.56
CA VAL A 35 -7.26 12.90 -15.72
C VAL A 35 -6.12 13.48 -14.88
N ARG A 36 -5.98 13.01 -13.65
CA ARG A 36 -4.78 13.28 -12.87
C ARG A 36 -3.65 12.54 -13.55
N PHE A 37 -2.86 13.23 -14.34
CA PHE A 37 -1.55 12.74 -14.74
C PHE A 37 -0.75 12.55 -13.44
N ALA A 38 -0.39 11.30 -13.12
CA ALA A 38 0.60 11.03 -12.11
C ALA A 38 1.84 11.85 -12.45
N HIS A 39 2.25 12.71 -11.53
CA HIS A 39 3.45 13.53 -11.74
C HIS A 39 4.64 12.57 -11.85
N ALA A 40 5.44 12.73 -12.88
CA ALA A 40 6.64 11.91 -13.15
C ALA A 40 7.69 11.93 -12.02
N ASN A 41 7.43 12.69 -10.95
CA ASN A 41 8.32 12.87 -9.80
C ASN A 41 8.03 11.94 -8.61
N ASP A 42 7.05 11.03 -8.72
CA ASP A 42 6.68 10.15 -7.58
C ASP A 42 7.24 8.73 -7.68
N VAL A 43 8.06 8.45 -8.69
CA VAL A 43 8.68 7.13 -8.84
C VAL A 43 9.97 7.09 -8.02
N VAL A 44 9.91 6.45 -6.86
CA VAL A 44 11.08 6.19 -6.02
C VAL A 44 11.83 4.97 -6.55
N ASP A 45 13.10 5.14 -6.93
CA ASP A 45 13.96 4.02 -7.35
C ASP A 45 14.59 3.35 -6.12
N CYS A 46 13.93 2.30 -5.64
CA CYS A 46 14.38 1.53 -4.48
C CYS A 46 15.68 0.72 -4.71
N ALA A 47 16.25 0.76 -5.92
CA ALA A 47 17.59 0.24 -6.16
C ALA A 47 18.68 1.25 -5.75
N GLN A 48 18.33 2.53 -5.65
CA GLN A 48 19.26 3.62 -5.37
C GLN A 48 19.07 4.23 -3.97
N VAL A 49 17.87 4.09 -3.38
CA VAL A 49 17.54 4.68 -2.08
C VAL A 49 16.98 3.64 -1.11
N LYS A 50 17.03 3.96 0.18
CA LYS A 50 16.45 3.09 1.22
C LYS A 50 14.93 3.17 1.15
N CYS A 51 14.28 2.09 0.75
CA CYS A 51 12.82 1.97 0.77
C CYS A 51 12.35 1.06 1.90
N VAL A 52 11.13 1.30 2.36
CA VAL A 52 10.39 0.42 3.27
C VAL A 52 8.92 0.42 2.87
N ALA A 53 8.28 -0.75 2.88
CA ALA A 53 6.84 -0.88 2.70
C ALA A 53 6.17 -1.12 4.06
N LEU A 54 5.45 -0.12 4.55
CA LEU A 54 4.53 -0.32 5.67
C LEU A 54 3.25 -0.96 5.14
N THR A 55 2.80 -2.02 5.80
CA THR A 55 1.59 -2.73 5.42
C THR A 55 0.66 -2.87 6.60
N PHE A 56 -0.65 -2.72 6.35
CA PHE A 56 -1.67 -2.73 7.38
C PHE A 56 -2.73 -3.76 7.03
N ASP A 57 -3.00 -4.68 7.95
CA ASP A 57 -3.96 -5.75 7.79
C ASP A 57 -5.28 -5.46 8.53
N ASP A 58 -6.31 -6.20 8.18
CA ASP A 58 -7.60 -6.28 8.87
C ASP A 58 -8.55 -5.08 8.72
N GLY A 59 -8.22 -4.12 7.85
CA GLY A 59 -9.11 -2.97 7.59
C GLY A 59 -10.33 -3.28 6.70
N PRO A 60 -11.12 -2.24 6.40
CA PRO A 60 -11.06 -0.90 6.98
C PRO A 60 -11.59 -0.85 8.41
N THR A 61 -11.02 0.04 9.23
CA THR A 61 -11.32 0.18 10.67
C THR A 61 -11.73 1.60 11.04
N PRO A 62 -12.18 1.87 12.28
CA PRO A 62 -12.37 3.23 12.75
C PRO A 62 -11.09 4.09 12.80
N TYR A 63 -9.91 3.46 12.80
CA TYR A 63 -8.63 4.16 12.90
C TYR A 63 -7.98 4.42 11.54
N THR A 64 -8.49 3.80 10.46
CA THR A 64 -7.96 3.93 9.10
C THR A 64 -7.86 5.40 8.66
N ASP A 65 -8.86 6.23 8.93
CA ASP A 65 -8.86 7.64 8.53
C ASP A 65 -7.75 8.46 9.21
N ARG A 66 -7.51 8.23 10.50
CA ARG A 66 -6.40 8.87 11.21
C ARG A 66 -5.06 8.43 10.64
N LEU A 67 -4.89 7.14 10.39
CA LEU A 67 -3.69 6.59 9.77
C LEU A 67 -3.43 7.20 8.38
N LEU A 68 -4.46 7.28 7.54
CA LEU A 68 -4.36 7.91 6.22
C LEU A 68 -3.93 9.38 6.30
N SER A 69 -4.44 10.11 7.29
CA SER A 69 -4.05 11.50 7.52
C SER A 69 -2.56 11.63 7.86
N ILE A 70 -2.04 10.75 8.74
CA ILE A 70 -0.62 10.70 9.11
C ILE A 70 0.25 10.36 7.89
N LEU A 71 -0.11 9.31 7.16
CA LEU A 71 0.62 8.88 5.96
C LEU A 71 0.67 10.00 4.91
N THR A 72 -0.46 10.63 4.63
CA THR A 72 -0.59 11.70 3.63
C THR A 72 0.21 12.93 4.03
N ALA A 73 0.11 13.38 5.28
CA ALA A 73 0.87 14.53 5.80
C ALA A 73 2.39 14.30 5.67
N ASN A 74 2.81 13.05 5.79
CA ASN A 74 4.20 12.66 5.65
C ASN A 74 4.61 12.29 4.21
N LYS A 75 3.72 12.37 3.23
CA LYS A 75 3.94 11.86 1.86
C LYS A 75 4.43 10.41 1.84
N ALA A 76 4.00 9.62 2.81
CA ALA A 76 4.31 8.21 2.93
C ALA A 76 3.27 7.39 2.16
N LYS A 77 3.73 6.40 1.39
CA LYS A 77 2.87 5.40 0.77
C LYS A 77 2.86 4.14 1.62
N ALA A 78 1.76 3.39 1.54
CA ALA A 78 1.58 2.14 2.26
C ALA A 78 0.66 1.21 1.47
N THR A 79 0.61 -0.06 1.89
CA THR A 79 -0.30 -1.07 1.33
C THR A 79 -1.22 -1.57 2.43
N PHE A 80 -2.52 -1.63 2.14
CA PHE A 80 -3.54 -2.11 3.06
C PHE A 80 -4.10 -3.42 2.55
N PHE A 81 -4.04 -4.47 3.37
CA PHE A 81 -4.67 -5.76 3.08
C PHE A 81 -6.01 -5.83 3.78
N GLU A 82 -7.07 -5.62 3.00
CA GLU A 82 -8.42 -5.42 3.52
C GLU A 82 -9.22 -6.71 3.55
N ILE A 83 -9.99 -6.94 4.62
CA ILE A 83 -10.92 -8.06 4.74
C ILE A 83 -12.19 -7.75 3.94
N GLY A 84 -12.55 -8.63 3.02
CA GLY A 84 -13.64 -8.40 2.05
C GLY A 84 -14.99 -8.09 2.68
N ASN A 85 -15.41 -8.80 3.74
CA ASN A 85 -16.67 -8.53 4.43
C ASN A 85 -16.67 -7.18 5.16
N LYS A 86 -15.51 -6.71 5.65
CA LYS A 86 -15.39 -5.37 6.22
C LYS A 86 -15.46 -4.28 5.14
N VAL A 87 -14.86 -4.53 3.98
CA VAL A 87 -15.01 -3.63 2.82
C VAL A 87 -16.47 -3.55 2.38
N ALA A 88 -17.17 -4.69 2.30
CA ALA A 88 -18.59 -4.71 1.95
C ALA A 88 -19.46 -3.94 2.98
N ALA A 89 -19.09 -4.00 4.25
CA ALA A 89 -19.76 -3.26 5.32
C ALA A 89 -19.41 -1.77 5.35
N ASN A 90 -18.20 -1.39 4.92
CA ASN A 90 -17.71 0.00 4.87
C ASN A 90 -16.97 0.32 3.56
N PRO A 91 -17.67 0.32 2.40
CA PRO A 91 -17.03 0.56 1.11
C PRO A 91 -16.39 1.94 1.01
N ALA A 92 -16.93 2.93 1.71
CA ALA A 92 -16.34 4.27 1.75
C ALA A 92 -14.97 4.31 2.45
N GLY A 93 -14.74 3.42 3.43
CA GLY A 93 -13.44 3.26 4.10
C GLY A 93 -12.37 2.81 3.11
N ALA A 94 -12.61 1.72 2.40
CA ALA A 94 -11.69 1.22 1.38
C ALA A 94 -11.46 2.23 0.25
N LYS A 95 -12.52 2.95 -0.16
CA LYS A 95 -12.38 4.00 -1.17
C LYS A 95 -11.43 5.12 -0.72
N ARG A 96 -11.50 5.55 0.54
CA ARG A 96 -10.57 6.58 1.06
C ARG A 96 -9.11 6.13 1.04
N VAL A 97 -8.84 4.86 1.25
CA VAL A 97 -7.47 4.29 1.13
C VAL A 97 -6.93 4.54 -0.28
N VAL A 98 -7.70 4.21 -1.31
CA VAL A 98 -7.31 4.43 -2.72
C VAL A 98 -7.24 5.93 -3.05
N ASP A 99 -8.22 6.73 -2.60
CA ASP A 99 -8.24 8.18 -2.86
C ASP A 99 -7.03 8.89 -2.23
N ALA A 100 -6.50 8.37 -1.12
CA ALA A 100 -5.24 8.82 -0.51
C ALA A 100 -3.99 8.35 -1.28
N GLY A 101 -4.17 7.57 -2.35
CA GLY A 101 -3.10 7.04 -3.20
C GLY A 101 -2.30 5.93 -2.53
N MET A 102 -2.92 5.17 -1.64
CA MET A 102 -2.38 3.94 -1.06
C MET A 102 -2.71 2.74 -1.95
N GLU A 103 -1.99 1.63 -1.77
CA GLU A 103 -2.26 0.37 -2.45
C GLU A 103 -3.22 -0.49 -1.62
N LEU A 104 -4.13 -1.18 -2.31
CA LEU A 104 -5.01 -2.19 -1.70
C LEU A 104 -4.60 -3.59 -2.11
N GLY A 105 -4.52 -4.47 -1.12
CA GLY A 105 -4.41 -5.91 -1.24
C GLY A 105 -5.64 -6.61 -0.65
N ASN A 106 -5.75 -7.89 -0.95
CA ASN A 106 -6.81 -8.78 -0.51
C ASN A 106 -6.38 -9.51 0.77
N HIS A 107 -7.21 -9.50 1.81
CA HIS A 107 -6.98 -10.26 3.05
C HIS A 107 -8.06 -11.30 3.31
N THR A 108 -8.53 -11.96 2.23
CA THR A 108 -9.65 -12.93 2.21
C THR A 108 -11.01 -12.30 2.54
N TRP A 109 -12.07 -13.08 2.47
CA TRP A 109 -13.41 -12.59 2.77
C TRP A 109 -13.69 -12.48 4.27
N GLU A 110 -13.30 -13.49 5.06
CA GLU A 110 -13.64 -13.65 6.48
C GLU A 110 -12.44 -13.85 7.39
N HIS A 111 -11.24 -13.77 6.85
CA HIS A 111 -10.00 -14.00 7.59
C HIS A 111 -9.85 -15.44 8.16
N PRO A 112 -10.16 -16.51 7.41
CA PRO A 112 -9.96 -17.88 7.89
C PRO A 112 -8.50 -18.32 7.75
N ASN A 113 -8.10 -19.34 8.49
CA ASN A 113 -6.90 -20.09 8.16
C ASN A 113 -7.10 -20.82 6.82
N MET A 114 -6.46 -20.34 5.76
CA MET A 114 -6.67 -20.85 4.40
C MET A 114 -6.20 -22.28 4.21
N THR A 115 -5.22 -22.74 4.99
CA THR A 115 -4.67 -24.11 4.87
C THR A 115 -5.57 -25.16 5.50
N THR A 116 -6.61 -24.76 6.25
CA THR A 116 -7.59 -25.65 6.85
C THR A 116 -8.90 -25.73 6.08
N LEU A 117 -9.05 -24.92 5.04
CA LEU A 117 -10.23 -24.93 4.20
C LEU A 117 -10.17 -26.06 3.16
N PRO A 118 -11.33 -26.62 2.76
CA PRO A 118 -11.40 -27.40 1.54
C PRO A 118 -10.83 -26.58 0.35
N PRO A 119 -10.02 -27.19 -0.53
CA PRO A 119 -9.40 -26.46 -1.64
C PRO A 119 -10.39 -25.73 -2.55
N GLU A 120 -11.62 -26.24 -2.67
CA GLU A 120 -12.72 -25.64 -3.44
C GLU A 120 -13.26 -24.35 -2.81
N ASP A 121 -13.09 -24.13 -1.50
CA ASP A 121 -13.57 -22.95 -0.79
C ASP A 121 -12.55 -21.79 -0.86
N VAL A 122 -11.28 -22.10 -1.06
CA VAL A 122 -10.20 -21.08 -1.13
C VAL A 122 -10.45 -20.01 -2.19
N PRO A 123 -10.83 -20.35 -3.46
CA PRO A 123 -11.12 -19.33 -4.46
C PRO A 123 -12.27 -18.40 -4.08
N SER A 124 -13.29 -18.91 -3.37
CA SER A 124 -14.43 -18.11 -2.92
C SER A 124 -14.01 -17.04 -1.91
N GLN A 125 -13.12 -17.36 -0.97
CA GLN A 125 -12.57 -16.39 0.00
C GLN A 125 -11.82 -15.26 -0.70
N LEU A 126 -11.06 -15.58 -1.73
CA LEU A 126 -10.25 -14.62 -2.46
C LEU A 126 -11.08 -13.81 -3.45
N SER A 127 -11.93 -14.44 -4.26
CA SER A 127 -12.72 -13.76 -5.29
C SER A 127 -13.75 -12.80 -4.68
N ARG A 128 -14.47 -13.23 -3.63
CA ARG A 128 -15.45 -12.37 -2.95
C ARG A 128 -14.82 -11.12 -2.36
N ALA A 129 -13.62 -11.24 -1.79
CA ALA A 129 -12.88 -10.07 -1.30
C ALA A 129 -12.44 -9.15 -2.45
N ASN A 130 -11.91 -9.70 -3.55
CA ASN A 130 -11.58 -8.93 -4.75
C ASN A 130 -12.80 -8.18 -5.30
N ASP A 131 -13.93 -8.86 -5.39
CA ASP A 131 -15.19 -8.29 -5.91
C ASP A 131 -15.67 -7.14 -5.02
N ALA A 132 -15.62 -7.30 -3.70
CA ALA A 132 -16.00 -6.25 -2.75
C ALA A 132 -15.07 -5.03 -2.86
N ILE A 133 -13.75 -5.25 -2.91
CA ILE A 133 -12.77 -4.18 -3.07
C ILE A 133 -12.97 -3.48 -4.42
N ALA A 134 -13.12 -4.23 -5.50
CA ALA A 134 -13.34 -3.66 -6.83
C ALA A 134 -14.66 -2.87 -6.92
N ALA A 135 -15.72 -3.39 -6.34
CA ALA A 135 -17.02 -2.69 -6.29
C ALA A 135 -16.93 -1.37 -5.49
N ALA A 136 -16.18 -1.35 -4.38
CA ALA A 136 -16.03 -0.17 -3.54
C ALA A 136 -15.10 0.89 -4.14
N THR A 137 -14.07 0.50 -4.87
CA THR A 137 -12.93 1.36 -5.20
C THR A 137 -12.66 1.50 -6.70
N GLY A 138 -13.17 0.59 -7.52
CA GLY A 138 -12.80 0.47 -8.95
C GLY A 138 -11.43 -0.20 -9.18
N VAL A 139 -10.75 -0.65 -8.11
CA VAL A 139 -9.43 -1.29 -8.19
C VAL A 139 -9.55 -2.77 -7.85
N THR A 140 -9.07 -3.64 -8.73
CA THR A 140 -8.95 -5.08 -8.46
C THR A 140 -7.57 -5.39 -7.90
N PRO A 141 -7.45 -5.89 -6.65
CA PRO A 141 -6.17 -6.26 -6.07
C PRO A 141 -5.41 -7.28 -6.92
N LYS A 142 -4.08 -7.17 -6.92
CA LYS A 142 -3.15 -8.15 -7.50
C LYS A 142 -2.31 -8.84 -6.45
N LEU A 143 -2.34 -8.30 -5.24
CA LEU A 143 -1.66 -8.82 -4.08
C LEU A 143 -2.69 -9.33 -3.07
N TRP A 144 -2.33 -10.38 -2.36
CA TRP A 144 -3.07 -10.82 -1.20
C TRP A 144 -2.11 -11.16 -0.07
N ARG A 145 -2.62 -11.15 1.14
CA ARG A 145 -1.88 -11.65 2.30
C ARG A 145 -2.70 -12.76 2.95
N PRO A 146 -2.11 -13.96 3.12
CA PRO A 146 -2.80 -15.02 3.86
C PRO A 146 -2.96 -14.64 5.32
N PRO A 147 -4.16 -14.84 5.92
CA PRO A 147 -4.38 -14.66 7.35
C PRO A 147 -3.35 -15.41 8.18
N GLY A 148 -2.76 -14.72 9.17
CA GLY A 148 -1.69 -15.28 10.00
C GLY A 148 -0.42 -15.67 9.25
N GLY A 149 -0.27 -15.31 7.98
CA GLY A 149 0.83 -15.74 7.12
C GLY A 149 0.73 -17.19 6.65
N LEU A 150 -0.37 -17.89 6.98
CA LEU A 150 -0.52 -19.33 6.74
C LEU A 150 -0.94 -19.61 5.29
N THR A 151 -0.05 -20.25 4.54
CA THR A 151 -0.27 -20.65 3.17
C THR A 151 0.53 -21.92 2.84
N ASP A 152 0.11 -22.64 1.80
CA ASP A 152 0.79 -23.80 1.26
C ASP A 152 0.70 -23.83 -0.27
N ALA A 153 1.24 -24.86 -0.89
CA ALA A 153 1.25 -25.00 -2.35
C ALA A 153 -0.17 -25.06 -2.94
N ALA A 154 -1.11 -25.74 -2.26
CA ALA A 154 -2.48 -25.89 -2.73
C ALA A 154 -3.23 -24.55 -2.67
N VAL A 155 -3.10 -23.81 -1.56
CA VAL A 155 -3.66 -22.46 -1.39
C VAL A 155 -3.07 -21.50 -2.43
N ASN A 156 -1.76 -21.54 -2.64
CA ASN A 156 -1.09 -20.65 -3.60
C ASN A 156 -1.49 -20.95 -5.05
N GLU A 157 -1.75 -22.21 -5.40
CA GLU A 157 -2.31 -22.58 -6.70
C GLU A 157 -3.71 -21.96 -6.91
N GLN A 158 -4.55 -21.97 -5.89
CA GLN A 158 -5.87 -21.34 -5.97
C GLN A 158 -5.75 -19.79 -6.05
N ALA A 159 -4.81 -19.18 -5.32
CA ALA A 159 -4.53 -17.76 -5.43
C ALA A 159 -4.04 -17.38 -6.84
N ALA A 160 -3.25 -18.26 -7.49
CA ALA A 160 -2.85 -18.07 -8.88
C ALA A 160 -4.03 -18.00 -9.84
N LYS A 161 -5.05 -18.87 -9.65
CA LYS A 161 -6.28 -18.90 -10.48
C LYS A 161 -7.10 -17.61 -10.36
N VAL A 162 -7.02 -16.95 -9.21
CA VAL A 162 -7.67 -15.64 -8.96
C VAL A 162 -6.77 -14.47 -9.38
N GLY A 163 -5.55 -14.74 -9.83
CA GLY A 163 -4.61 -13.73 -10.31
C GLY A 163 -3.87 -12.97 -9.19
N LEU A 164 -3.71 -13.58 -8.02
CA LEU A 164 -3.13 -12.98 -6.83
C LEU A 164 -1.74 -13.53 -6.51
N ALA A 165 -0.81 -12.64 -6.15
CA ALA A 165 0.49 -12.96 -5.57
C ALA A 165 0.45 -12.76 -4.04
N GLY A 166 0.98 -13.73 -3.29
CA GLY A 166 1.05 -13.68 -1.84
C GLY A 166 2.17 -12.77 -1.34
N ILE A 167 1.87 -11.96 -0.34
CA ILE A 167 2.82 -11.05 0.31
C ILE A 167 2.83 -11.34 1.81
N LEU A 168 3.98 -11.75 2.31
CA LEU A 168 4.28 -11.85 3.73
C LEU A 168 5.08 -10.63 4.20
N TRP A 169 5.97 -10.82 5.15
CA TRP A 169 6.75 -9.74 5.78
C TRP A 169 8.10 -10.27 6.26
N ASP A 170 9.03 -9.37 6.55
CA ASP A 170 10.31 -9.66 7.21
C ASP A 170 10.46 -8.90 8.53
N VAL A 171 9.53 -7.98 8.84
CA VAL A 171 9.49 -7.25 10.10
C VAL A 171 8.13 -7.40 10.75
N ILE A 172 8.11 -7.89 11.99
CA ILE A 172 6.90 -8.13 12.78
C ILE A 172 7.05 -7.47 14.16
N PRO A 173 6.40 -6.33 14.40
CA PRO A 173 6.49 -5.63 15.68
C PRO A 173 5.56 -6.17 16.76
N PHE A 174 4.68 -7.14 16.44
CA PHE A 174 3.68 -7.70 17.35
C PHE A 174 2.77 -6.63 17.97
N ASP A 175 2.32 -5.69 17.16
CA ASP A 175 1.50 -4.56 17.58
C ASP A 175 0.19 -4.99 18.24
N TRP A 176 -0.43 -6.09 17.80
CA TRP A 176 -1.64 -6.66 18.38
C TRP A 176 -1.44 -7.30 19.78
N ILE A 177 -0.21 -7.74 20.10
CA ILE A 177 0.13 -8.29 21.43
C ILE A 177 0.62 -7.19 22.34
N ASN A 178 1.31 -6.21 21.77
CA ASN A 178 1.95 -5.13 22.49
C ASN A 178 1.06 -3.87 22.57
N ASP A 179 -0.24 -3.98 22.36
CA ASP A 179 -1.16 -2.84 22.35
C ASP A 179 -1.03 -1.96 23.61
N SER A 180 -0.84 -2.58 24.77
CA SER A 180 -0.58 -1.88 26.04
C SER A 180 0.90 -1.53 26.27
N ASN A 181 1.82 -2.01 25.43
CA ASN A 181 3.28 -1.79 25.54
C ASN A 181 3.90 -1.39 24.18
N THR A 182 3.52 -0.24 23.70
CA THR A 182 4.01 0.29 22.41
C THR A 182 5.54 0.43 22.34
N GLY A 183 6.23 0.47 23.46
CA GLY A 183 7.69 0.49 23.55
C GLY A 183 8.34 -0.75 22.96
N ALA A 184 7.74 -1.93 23.18
CA ALA A 184 8.23 -3.19 22.63
C ALA A 184 8.12 -3.20 21.10
N SER A 185 6.97 -2.84 20.57
CA SER A 185 6.76 -2.75 19.10
C SER A 185 7.70 -1.73 18.45
N ARG A 186 7.89 -0.56 19.08
CA ARG A 186 8.86 0.43 18.57
C ARG A 186 10.29 -0.10 18.58
N TYR A 187 10.69 -0.80 19.60
CA TYR A 187 12.01 -1.42 19.68
C TYR A 187 12.22 -2.41 18.52
N LEU A 188 11.25 -3.29 18.26
CA LEU A 188 11.32 -4.25 17.17
C LEU A 188 11.39 -3.55 15.80
N LEU A 189 10.58 -2.54 15.57
CA LEU A 189 10.64 -1.73 14.35
C LEU A 189 12.02 -1.09 14.16
N MET A 190 12.56 -0.47 15.21
CA MET A 190 13.86 0.22 15.13
C MET A 190 15.04 -0.72 14.89
N THR A 191 14.96 -1.96 15.37
CA THR A 191 16.06 -2.92 15.30
C THR A 191 15.98 -3.85 14.09
N GLN A 192 14.79 -4.08 13.54
CA GLN A 192 14.60 -5.06 12.46
C GLN A 192 14.48 -4.42 11.07
N ILE A 193 13.99 -3.17 10.97
CA ILE A 193 13.84 -2.52 9.66
C ILE A 193 15.20 -2.30 9.00
N LYS A 194 15.26 -2.74 7.75
CA LYS A 194 16.38 -2.53 6.82
C LYS A 194 15.85 -2.07 5.47
N PRO A 195 16.70 -1.54 4.57
CA PRO A 195 16.27 -1.24 3.21
C PRO A 195 15.66 -2.47 2.53
N GLY A 196 14.47 -2.31 1.95
CA GLY A 196 13.74 -3.40 1.32
C GLY A 196 12.76 -4.14 2.22
N SER A 197 12.64 -3.78 3.50
CA SER A 197 11.72 -4.45 4.44
C SER A 197 10.25 -4.23 4.07
N VAL A 198 9.47 -5.29 4.30
CA VAL A 198 8.00 -5.29 4.33
C VAL A 198 7.57 -5.48 5.79
N VAL A 199 6.89 -4.48 6.34
CA VAL A 199 6.53 -4.43 7.76
C VAL A 199 5.06 -4.80 7.94
N LEU A 200 4.77 -5.80 8.77
CA LEU A 200 3.40 -6.15 9.19
C LEU A 200 2.94 -5.24 10.31
N LEU A 201 1.79 -4.63 10.15
CA LEU A 201 1.07 -3.83 11.14
C LEU A 201 -0.44 -4.04 10.97
N HIS A 202 -1.22 -3.59 11.95
CA HIS A 202 -2.69 -3.66 11.90
C HIS A 202 -3.28 -2.29 12.26
N ASP A 203 -4.13 -1.74 11.41
CA ASP A 203 -4.83 -0.48 11.72
C ASP A 203 -6.07 -0.68 12.62
N THR A 204 -6.24 -1.88 13.16
CA THR A 204 -7.28 -2.22 14.14
C THR A 204 -7.01 -1.68 15.55
N TYR A 205 -5.79 -1.21 15.80
CA TYR A 205 -5.35 -0.71 17.10
C TYR A 205 -4.96 0.77 17.02
N SER A 206 -5.51 1.59 17.94
CA SER A 206 -5.11 3.01 18.03
C SER A 206 -3.63 3.18 18.37
N SER A 207 -3.09 2.27 19.19
CA SER A 207 -1.69 2.22 19.57
C SER A 207 -0.74 2.03 18.37
N THR A 208 -1.15 1.23 17.36
CA THR A 208 -0.40 1.08 16.13
C THR A 208 -0.34 2.40 15.36
N VAL A 209 -1.47 3.12 15.30
CA VAL A 209 -1.50 4.44 14.64
C VAL A 209 -0.59 5.44 15.36
N ASP A 210 -0.56 5.42 16.70
CA ASP A 210 0.34 6.25 17.52
C ASP A 210 1.83 5.89 17.26
N ILE A 211 2.13 4.60 17.13
CA ILE A 211 3.48 4.13 16.79
C ILE A 211 3.89 4.67 15.41
N VAL A 212 3.02 4.55 14.42
CA VAL A 212 3.30 5.00 13.04
C VAL A 212 3.54 6.50 12.99
N GLU A 213 2.74 7.30 13.70
CA GLU A 213 2.89 8.74 13.78
C GLU A 213 4.27 9.16 14.32
N GLN A 214 4.75 8.46 15.34
CA GLN A 214 6.06 8.71 15.96
C GLN A 214 7.22 8.14 15.13
N PHE A 215 6.99 7.06 14.41
CA PHE A 215 8.03 6.29 13.76
C PHE A 215 8.40 6.80 12.35
N ILE A 216 7.42 7.29 11.59
CA ILE A 216 7.65 7.82 10.24
C ILE A 216 8.72 8.92 10.24
N PRO A 217 8.71 9.95 11.11
CA PRO A 217 9.73 10.98 11.13
C PRO A 217 11.14 10.42 11.37
N VAL A 218 11.26 9.40 12.22
CA VAL A 218 12.54 8.76 12.53
C VAL A 218 13.12 8.06 11.29
N LEU A 219 12.32 7.30 10.58
CA LEU A 219 12.76 6.65 9.35
C LEU A 219 13.11 7.66 8.26
N LYS A 220 12.33 8.73 8.11
CA LYS A 220 12.64 9.81 7.16
C LYS A 220 13.96 10.50 7.47
N ALA A 221 14.24 10.76 8.75
CA ALA A 221 15.52 11.31 9.19
C ALA A 221 16.71 10.36 8.89
N ASN A 222 16.45 9.07 8.75
CA ASN A 222 17.42 8.05 8.33
C ASN A 222 17.39 7.77 6.81
N ASN A 223 16.79 8.66 6.02
CA ASN A 223 16.70 8.62 4.56
C ASN A 223 15.90 7.42 4.01
N TYR A 224 14.90 6.94 4.75
CA TYR A 224 13.96 5.96 4.23
C TYR A 224 12.84 6.64 3.43
N HIS A 225 12.49 6.01 2.32
CA HIS A 225 11.34 6.33 1.49
C HIS A 225 10.25 5.29 1.72
N PHE A 226 9.04 5.76 2.00
CA PHE A 226 7.88 4.91 2.21
C PHE A 226 7.18 4.66 0.87
N VAL A 227 7.10 3.41 0.50
CA VAL A 227 6.58 2.98 -0.80
C VAL A 227 5.51 1.90 -0.62
N THR A 228 4.71 1.65 -1.65
CA THR A 228 3.80 0.50 -1.65
C THR A 228 4.58 -0.81 -1.87
N VAL A 229 3.96 -1.95 -1.58
CA VAL A 229 4.56 -3.26 -1.85
C VAL A 229 4.88 -3.42 -3.33
N THR A 230 3.98 -3.01 -4.23
CA THR A 230 4.24 -3.07 -5.68
C THR A 230 5.39 -2.15 -6.11
N GLN A 231 5.55 -0.98 -5.50
CA GLN A 231 6.70 -0.11 -5.78
C GLN A 231 8.01 -0.74 -5.27
N LEU A 232 7.98 -1.42 -4.13
CA LEU A 232 9.16 -2.06 -3.53
C LEU A 232 9.58 -3.32 -4.30
N LEU A 233 8.63 -4.22 -4.53
CA LEU A 233 8.90 -5.57 -5.04
C LEU A 233 8.72 -5.69 -6.56
N GLY A 234 8.07 -4.73 -7.20
CA GLY A 234 7.62 -4.83 -8.59
C GLY A 234 6.40 -5.75 -8.76
N GLN A 235 6.02 -5.98 -10.01
CA GLN A 235 4.94 -6.91 -10.33
C GLN A 235 5.34 -8.35 -9.96
N ARG A 236 4.45 -9.08 -9.29
CA ARG A 236 4.68 -10.45 -8.85
C ARG A 236 3.79 -11.43 -9.60
N ALA A 237 4.35 -12.61 -9.89
CA ALA A 237 3.59 -13.65 -10.57
C ALA A 237 2.48 -14.19 -9.67
N PRO A 238 1.23 -14.38 -10.18
CA PRO A 238 0.18 -15.01 -9.40
C PRO A 238 0.60 -16.38 -8.87
N GLY A 239 0.23 -16.68 -7.62
CA GLY A 239 0.58 -17.92 -6.93
C GLY A 239 1.97 -17.93 -6.29
N SER A 240 2.82 -16.94 -6.56
CA SER A 240 4.10 -16.78 -5.85
C SER A 240 3.89 -16.08 -4.51
N VAL A 241 4.83 -16.30 -3.57
CA VAL A 241 4.79 -15.72 -2.23
C VAL A 241 6.11 -15.00 -1.95
N TYR A 242 6.02 -13.77 -1.44
CA TYR A 242 7.18 -12.91 -1.18
C TYR A 242 7.08 -12.25 0.20
N GLY A 243 8.25 -12.09 0.87
CA GLY A 243 8.37 -11.29 2.08
C GLY A 243 8.94 -9.91 1.77
N SER A 244 10.26 -9.80 1.71
CA SER A 244 10.95 -8.55 1.39
C SER A 244 11.80 -8.69 0.12
N ARG A 245 12.27 -7.54 -0.38
CA ARG A 245 13.10 -7.47 -1.59
C ARG A 245 14.40 -8.27 -1.50
N GLU A 246 15.05 -8.26 -0.34
CA GLU A 246 16.33 -8.94 -0.15
C GLU A 246 16.17 -10.42 0.16
N ASN A 247 15.10 -10.79 0.83
CA ASN A 247 14.92 -12.14 1.35
C ASN A 247 14.32 -13.11 0.35
N GLY A 248 13.83 -12.62 -0.80
CA GLY A 248 13.09 -13.45 -1.75
C GLY A 248 11.77 -13.95 -1.16
N PRO A 249 11.24 -15.07 -1.66
CA PRO A 249 10.09 -15.70 -1.02
C PRO A 249 10.50 -16.13 0.39
N PRO A 250 9.70 -15.78 1.43
CA PRO A 250 9.97 -16.23 2.78
C PRO A 250 9.93 -17.77 2.81
N ALA A 251 10.73 -18.36 3.65
CA ALA A 251 10.56 -19.78 3.99
C ALA A 251 9.12 -19.97 4.47
N ASN A 252 8.47 -21.05 4.05
CA ASN A 252 7.07 -21.37 4.37
C ASN A 252 6.84 -21.67 5.88
N ASP A 253 7.75 -21.27 6.74
CA ASP A 253 7.80 -21.61 8.17
C ASP A 253 7.35 -20.48 9.09
N LEU A 254 6.74 -19.41 8.53
CA LEU A 254 6.10 -18.38 9.35
C LEU A 254 4.76 -18.93 9.83
N HIS A 255 4.82 -19.84 10.79
CA HIS A 255 3.69 -20.24 11.60
C HIS A 255 3.23 -19.04 12.45
N ASP A 256 1.96 -19.01 12.84
CA ASP A 256 1.55 -18.21 13.99
C ASP A 256 2.55 -18.49 15.12
N ILE A 257 3.37 -17.51 15.45
CA ILE A 257 4.32 -17.69 16.55
C ILE A 257 3.47 -17.75 17.81
N PRO A 258 3.40 -18.90 18.50
CA PRO A 258 2.66 -19.00 19.73
C PRO A 258 3.14 -17.92 20.68
N ALA A 259 2.23 -17.33 21.46
CA ALA A 259 2.60 -16.30 22.44
C ALA A 259 3.74 -16.74 23.39
N SER A 260 3.92 -18.06 23.58
CA SER A 260 5.02 -18.67 24.33
C SER A 260 6.38 -18.62 23.62
N GLU A 261 6.40 -18.45 22.31
CA GLU A 261 7.63 -18.38 21.49
C GLU A 261 8.04 -16.95 21.15
N ILE A 262 7.17 -15.98 21.48
CA ILE A 262 7.55 -14.58 21.39
C ILE A 262 8.66 -14.36 22.39
N PRO A 263 9.87 -13.98 21.97
CA PRO A 263 10.95 -13.75 22.93
C PRO A 263 10.45 -12.74 23.94
N SER A 264 10.34 -13.14 25.23
CA SER A 264 10.24 -12.15 26.29
C SER A 264 11.42 -11.21 26.05
N LEU A 265 11.11 -9.96 25.72
CA LEU A 265 12.16 -8.94 25.60
C LEU A 265 13.03 -9.09 26.84
N PRO A 266 14.33 -9.28 26.70
CA PRO A 266 15.20 -9.25 27.86
C PRO A 266 14.82 -7.99 28.63
N ASN A 267 14.87 -8.03 29.97
CA ASN A 267 14.72 -6.85 30.83
C ASN A 267 15.79 -5.82 30.44
N THR A 268 15.70 -5.33 29.24
CA THR A 268 16.55 -4.25 28.74
C THR A 268 16.08 -3.00 29.44
N PRO A 269 16.99 -2.21 29.99
CA PRO A 269 16.65 -0.90 30.51
C PRO A 269 15.82 -0.21 29.44
N SER A 270 14.73 0.41 29.86
CA SER A 270 13.86 1.20 28.99
C SER A 270 14.73 1.92 27.98
N PRO A 271 14.50 1.75 26.67
CA PRO A 271 15.31 2.47 25.67
C PRO A 271 15.35 3.92 26.09
N ALA A 272 16.52 4.53 25.99
CA ALA A 272 16.69 5.94 26.33
C ALA A 272 15.51 6.70 25.75
N PRO A 273 14.86 7.58 26.53
CA PRO A 273 13.69 8.29 26.05
C PRO A 273 14.02 8.86 24.69
N MET A 274 13.18 8.57 23.69
CA MET A 274 13.32 9.18 22.36
C MET A 274 13.48 10.67 22.60
N PRO A 275 14.40 11.36 21.94
CA PRO A 275 14.56 12.78 22.09
C PRO A 275 13.18 13.41 21.94
N ASN A 276 12.77 14.20 22.94
CA ASN A 276 11.52 14.94 22.91
C ASN A 276 11.56 15.83 21.67
N PHE A 277 10.95 15.36 20.58
CA PHE A 277 10.65 16.26 19.48
C PHE A 277 9.56 17.20 20.00
N PRO A 278 9.72 18.52 19.92
CA PRO A 278 8.65 19.42 20.25
C PRO A 278 7.45 19.05 19.38
N ILE A 279 6.37 18.60 20.01
CA ILE A 279 5.07 18.55 19.35
C ILE A 279 4.77 20.00 19.06
N THR A 280 4.95 20.43 17.82
CA THR A 280 4.40 21.71 17.37
C THR A 280 2.90 21.51 17.37
N ASP A 281 2.30 22.04 18.43
CA ASP A 281 0.86 22.12 18.61
C ASP A 281 0.30 22.93 17.42
N VAL A 282 -0.35 22.24 16.49
CA VAL A 282 -1.01 22.86 15.33
C VAL A 282 -2.41 23.36 15.72
N SER A 283 -2.71 23.49 17.01
CA SER A 283 -3.91 24.15 17.50
C SER A 283 -3.65 25.63 17.75
N GLY A 284 -3.28 26.38 16.73
CA GLY A 284 -3.37 27.83 16.72
C GLY A 284 -4.82 28.28 16.66
N GLN A 285 -5.53 28.21 17.75
CA GLN A 285 -6.75 29.02 17.97
C GLN A 285 -6.62 29.83 19.23
N ASN A 286 -6.29 31.07 18.98
CA ASN A 286 -6.38 32.21 19.83
C ASN A 286 -7.80 32.36 20.39
N SER A 287 -8.03 32.02 21.65
CA SER A 287 -9.24 32.40 22.39
C SER A 287 -8.87 33.48 23.40
N GLY A 288 -8.65 34.69 22.89
CA GLY A 288 -8.74 35.90 23.68
C GLY A 288 -10.21 36.22 23.97
N GLY A 289 -10.70 35.82 25.14
CA GLY A 289 -11.95 36.31 25.69
C GLY A 289 -11.66 37.40 26.70
N PRO A 290 -12.42 38.49 26.72
CA PRO A 290 -12.13 39.63 27.56
C PRO A 290 -12.49 39.34 29.03
N ASN A 291 -11.57 39.72 29.90
CA ASN A 291 -11.75 39.83 31.33
C ASN A 291 -12.78 40.95 31.63
N ASN A 292 -13.93 40.62 32.19
CA ASN A 292 -14.79 41.60 32.85
C ASN A 292 -14.80 41.31 34.34
N GLY A 293 -14.18 42.22 35.06
CA GLY A 293 -14.29 42.28 36.49
C GLY A 293 -15.68 42.84 36.89
N GLY A 294 -16.13 42.43 38.06
CA GLY A 294 -17.28 42.82 38.80
C GLY A 294 -17.32 42.02 40.08
#